data_6f77636f27f76638daf29e8f25b208b6
#
_entry.id   6f77636f27f76638daf29e8f25b208b6
#
_cell.length_a   1.000
_cell.length_b   1.000
_cell.length_c   1.000
_cell.angle_alpha   90.00
_cell.angle_beta   90.00
_cell.angle_gamma   90.00
#
_symmetry.space_group_name_H-M   'P 1'
#
loop_
_entity.id
_entity.type
_entity.pdbx_description
1 polymer ?
#
loop_
_entity_poly.entity_id
_entity_poly.type
_entity_poly.pdbx_seq_one_letter_code
_entity_poly.pdbx_strand_id
1 'polypeptide(L)'
;KADRPKRLDLAWRSIESNQFGLNEFMSWIEKLGAEPIMAMNLGTRGVLEAAQLVEYANTDHGTTLSELRKSHGVEEPHNVKYWCLGNEMDGPWQIGHKNASDYGKLAKETAKAVRLVDPEVTLVACGSSFEEMPTFGEWEQTVLQMCHDEVDLISLHAYYEKYGDDTLSFLASSARMDRFINRVVDIADQ
;
A
#
# COMPACT_ATOMS: atom_id res chain seq x y z
N LYS A 1 -21.14 10.64 6.82
CA LYS A 1 -20.03 11.65 6.91
C LYS A 1 -20.05 12.42 8.23
N ALA A 2 -21.21 12.80 8.76
CA ALA A 2 -21.33 13.57 10.01
C ALA A 2 -20.72 12.85 11.22
N ASP A 3 -20.76 11.53 11.23
CA ASP A 3 -20.29 10.69 12.34
C ASP A 3 -18.82 10.29 12.25
N ARG A 4 -18.11 10.72 11.19
CA ARG A 4 -16.68 10.43 11.04
C ARG A 4 -15.86 11.29 12.01
N PRO A 5 -15.00 10.67 12.84
CA PRO A 5 -14.21 11.43 13.79
C PRO A 5 -13.15 12.28 13.09
N LYS A 6 -13.01 13.53 13.52
CA LYS A 6 -11.83 14.33 13.18
C LYS A 6 -10.68 13.87 14.06
N ARG A 7 -9.50 13.71 13.48
CA ARG A 7 -8.31 13.23 14.18
C ARG A 7 -7.09 14.08 13.84
N LEU A 8 -6.13 14.09 14.76
CA LEU A 8 -4.81 14.62 14.45
C LEU A 8 -4.08 13.61 13.55
N ASP A 9 -3.65 14.05 12.38
CA ASP A 9 -2.69 13.33 11.57
C ASP A 9 -1.29 13.51 12.16
N LEU A 10 -0.68 12.41 12.58
CA LEU A 10 0.58 12.45 13.32
C LEU A 10 1.79 12.66 12.41
N ALA A 11 1.68 12.28 11.13
CA ALA A 11 2.75 12.47 10.15
C ALA A 11 2.79 13.91 9.65
N TRP A 12 1.65 14.46 9.26
CA TRP A 12 1.53 15.80 8.67
C TRP A 12 1.20 16.90 9.68
N ARG A 13 0.95 16.54 10.95
CA ARG A 13 0.59 17.47 12.05
C ARG A 13 -0.58 18.39 11.71
N SER A 14 -1.54 17.84 10.97
CA SER A 14 -2.76 18.51 10.53
C SER A 14 -3.99 17.84 11.12
N ILE A 15 -5.15 18.48 10.99
CA ILE A 15 -6.42 17.86 11.38
C ILE A 15 -7.00 17.15 10.16
N GLU A 16 -7.07 15.81 10.24
CA GLU A 16 -7.77 15.00 9.25
C GLU A 16 -9.27 14.97 9.59
N SER A 17 -10.06 15.47 8.67
CA SER A 17 -11.52 15.54 8.84
C SER A 17 -12.25 14.24 8.54
N ASN A 18 -11.59 13.32 7.84
CA ASN A 18 -12.14 12.05 7.33
C ASN A 18 -13.42 12.23 6.47
N GLN A 19 -13.59 13.38 5.84
CA GLN A 19 -14.76 13.64 4.98
C GLN A 19 -14.66 12.93 3.62
N PHE A 20 -13.45 12.55 3.23
CA PHE A 20 -13.16 11.74 2.05
C PHE A 20 -12.59 10.41 2.50
N GLY A 21 -13.18 9.30 2.11
CA GLY A 21 -12.78 7.95 2.49
C GLY A 21 -12.93 6.98 1.33
N LEU A 22 -12.88 5.67 1.62
CA LEU A 22 -12.90 4.62 0.60
C LEU A 22 -14.07 4.77 -0.39
N ASN A 23 -15.28 4.92 0.10
CA ASN A 23 -16.47 4.99 -0.78
C ASN A 23 -16.46 6.23 -1.69
N GLU A 24 -16.02 7.38 -1.18
CA GLU A 24 -15.86 8.59 -1.98
C GLU A 24 -14.74 8.43 -3.01
N PHE A 25 -13.63 7.81 -2.61
CA PHE A 25 -12.51 7.52 -3.50
C PHE A 25 -12.94 6.59 -4.64
N MET A 26 -13.60 5.49 -4.34
CA MET A 26 -14.05 4.53 -5.36
C MET A 26 -15.06 5.15 -6.33
N SER A 27 -15.99 5.97 -5.83
CA SER A 27 -16.91 6.72 -6.70
C SER A 27 -16.19 7.73 -7.61
N TRP A 28 -15.08 8.28 -7.17
CA TRP A 28 -14.25 9.15 -7.99
C TRP A 28 -13.44 8.37 -9.04
N ILE A 29 -12.83 7.25 -8.66
CA ILE A 29 -12.09 6.34 -9.55
C ILE A 29 -12.98 5.82 -10.68
N GLU A 30 -14.19 5.41 -10.36
CA GLU A 30 -15.18 4.97 -11.36
C GLU A 30 -15.44 6.03 -12.44
N LYS A 31 -15.60 7.30 -12.02
CA LYS A 31 -15.80 8.42 -12.97
C LYS A 31 -14.59 8.70 -13.86
N LEU A 32 -13.39 8.37 -13.37
CA LEU A 32 -12.15 8.51 -14.13
C LEU A 32 -11.90 7.32 -15.08
N GLY A 33 -12.58 6.20 -14.87
CA GLY A 33 -12.28 4.94 -15.57
C GLY A 33 -10.89 4.40 -15.24
N ALA A 34 -10.41 4.63 -14.00
CA ALA A 34 -9.10 4.21 -13.53
C ALA A 34 -9.20 2.98 -12.62
N GLU A 35 -8.11 2.21 -12.53
CA GLU A 35 -7.98 1.09 -11.60
C GLU A 35 -7.35 1.56 -10.28
N PRO A 36 -7.94 1.28 -9.11
CA PRO A 36 -7.38 1.68 -7.83
C PRO A 36 -6.28 0.75 -7.36
N ILE A 37 -5.24 1.32 -6.75
CA ILE A 37 -4.30 0.61 -5.89
C ILE A 37 -4.49 1.17 -4.48
N MET A 38 -4.83 0.30 -3.53
CA MET A 38 -5.07 0.68 -2.14
C MET A 38 -3.94 0.24 -1.24
N ALA A 39 -3.52 1.10 -0.32
CA ALA A 39 -2.54 0.75 0.71
C ALA A 39 -3.22 0.47 2.05
N MET A 40 -2.86 -0.65 2.68
CA MET A 40 -3.30 -1.03 4.01
C MET A 40 -2.44 -0.33 5.07
N ASN A 41 -3.05 0.06 6.18
CA ASN A 41 -2.30 0.60 7.31
C ASN A 41 -1.68 -0.54 8.13
N LEU A 42 -0.41 -0.83 7.87
CA LEU A 42 0.39 -1.78 8.68
C LEU A 42 1.38 -1.09 9.65
N GLY A 43 1.33 0.21 9.73
CA GLY A 43 2.11 0.99 10.70
C GLY A 43 1.46 1.01 12.08
N THR A 44 0.24 1.55 12.17
CA THR A 44 -0.52 1.72 13.41
C THR A 44 -1.64 0.70 13.57
N ARG A 45 -1.86 -0.18 12.58
CA ARG A 45 -2.83 -1.28 12.59
C ARG A 45 -2.13 -2.58 12.19
N GLY A 46 -2.89 -3.67 12.12
CA GLY A 46 -2.32 -5.00 11.92
C GLY A 46 -3.09 -5.86 10.93
N VAL A 47 -2.84 -7.18 11.04
CA VAL A 47 -3.37 -8.22 10.15
C VAL A 47 -4.90 -8.20 10.09
N LEU A 48 -5.54 -8.12 11.27
CA LEU A 48 -7.01 -8.17 11.36
C LEU A 48 -7.66 -6.98 10.65
N GLU A 49 -7.18 -5.77 10.92
CA GLU A 49 -7.77 -4.57 10.33
C GLU A 49 -7.52 -4.48 8.82
N ALA A 50 -6.40 -5.03 8.33
CA ALA A 50 -6.14 -5.17 6.91
C ALA A 50 -7.15 -6.12 6.24
N ALA A 51 -7.36 -7.31 6.82
CA ALA A 51 -8.36 -8.27 6.35
C ALA A 51 -9.78 -7.69 6.39
N GLN A 52 -10.14 -6.98 7.47
CA GLN A 52 -11.42 -6.31 7.62
C GLN A 52 -11.65 -5.20 6.58
N LEU A 53 -10.59 -4.49 6.17
CA LEU A 53 -10.70 -3.50 5.10
C LEU A 53 -11.05 -4.14 3.75
N VAL A 54 -10.42 -5.28 3.43
CA VAL A 54 -10.75 -6.05 2.21
C VAL A 54 -12.14 -6.65 2.31
N GLU A 55 -12.53 -7.19 3.46
CA GLU A 55 -13.88 -7.71 3.70
C GLU A 55 -14.95 -6.64 3.48
N TYR A 56 -14.74 -5.44 4.04
CA TYR A 56 -15.64 -4.32 3.80
C TYR A 56 -15.73 -3.95 2.33
N ALA A 57 -14.59 -3.94 1.63
CA ALA A 57 -14.52 -3.49 0.24
C ALA A 57 -15.06 -4.52 -0.75
N ASN A 58 -14.71 -5.79 -0.58
CA ASN A 58 -14.86 -6.81 -1.63
C ASN A 58 -15.88 -7.90 -1.31
N THR A 59 -16.27 -8.11 -0.05
CA THR A 59 -17.27 -9.14 0.27
C THR A 59 -18.68 -8.67 -0.11
N ASP A 60 -19.39 -9.49 -0.84
CA ASP A 60 -20.72 -9.14 -1.36
C ASP A 60 -21.75 -8.99 -0.22
N HIS A 61 -21.98 -10.04 0.57
CA HIS A 61 -23.03 -10.06 1.60
C HIS A 61 -22.71 -11.02 2.75
N GLY A 62 -23.53 -10.96 3.79
CA GLY A 62 -23.56 -11.96 4.86
C GLY A 62 -22.60 -11.71 6.00
N THR A 63 -21.75 -10.68 5.92
CA THR A 63 -20.88 -10.30 7.02
C THR A 63 -21.24 -8.92 7.57
N THR A 64 -20.87 -8.66 8.83
CA THR A 64 -21.11 -7.34 9.44
C THR A 64 -20.50 -6.21 8.63
N LEU A 65 -19.33 -6.42 8.02
CA LEU A 65 -18.63 -5.38 7.27
C LEU A 65 -19.22 -5.18 5.87
N SER A 66 -19.68 -6.24 5.19
CA SER A 66 -20.40 -6.08 3.94
C SER A 66 -21.74 -5.37 4.12
N GLU A 67 -22.49 -5.70 5.18
CA GLU A 67 -23.74 -5.02 5.52
C GLU A 67 -23.49 -3.56 5.97
N LEU A 68 -22.36 -3.29 6.65
CA LEU A 68 -21.93 -1.93 6.97
C LEU A 68 -21.67 -1.11 5.71
N ARG A 69 -20.99 -1.67 4.67
CA ARG A 69 -20.81 -1.01 3.38
C ARG A 69 -22.16 -0.62 2.77
N LYS A 70 -23.11 -1.56 2.74
CA LYS A 70 -24.47 -1.31 2.23
C LYS A 70 -25.19 -0.20 3.01
N SER A 71 -25.10 -0.23 4.33
CA SER A 71 -25.65 0.84 5.18
C SER A 71 -25.05 2.22 4.91
N HIS A 72 -23.81 2.24 4.41
CA HIS A 72 -23.14 3.46 3.97
C HIS A 72 -23.55 3.91 2.55
N GLY A 73 -24.49 3.21 1.92
CA GLY A 73 -25.06 3.55 0.61
C GLY A 73 -24.32 2.95 -0.59
N VAL A 74 -23.50 1.93 -0.35
CA VAL A 74 -22.78 1.20 -1.42
C VAL A 74 -23.24 -0.25 -1.40
N GLU A 75 -24.19 -0.58 -2.26
CA GLU A 75 -24.82 -1.90 -2.33
C GLU A 75 -23.82 -2.97 -2.81
N GLU A 76 -23.22 -2.75 -3.97
CA GLU A 76 -22.29 -3.67 -4.59
C GLU A 76 -20.88 -3.58 -3.98
N PRO A 77 -20.10 -4.68 -3.97
CA PRO A 77 -18.70 -4.64 -3.57
C PRO A 77 -17.87 -3.77 -4.53
N HIS A 78 -16.84 -3.14 -3.98
CA HIS A 78 -15.92 -2.33 -4.77
C HIS A 78 -15.01 -3.15 -5.68
N ASN A 79 -14.79 -4.42 -5.36
CA ASN A 79 -13.92 -5.34 -6.10
C ASN A 79 -12.51 -4.77 -6.33
N VAL A 80 -11.93 -4.15 -5.31
CA VAL A 80 -10.58 -3.60 -5.37
C VAL A 80 -9.58 -4.74 -5.56
N LYS A 81 -8.84 -4.70 -6.66
CA LYS A 81 -7.95 -5.78 -7.06
C LYS A 81 -6.55 -5.66 -6.45
N TYR A 82 -6.00 -4.46 -6.39
CA TYR A 82 -4.61 -4.23 -6.00
C TYR A 82 -4.51 -3.66 -4.59
N TRP A 83 -3.74 -4.35 -3.73
CA TRP A 83 -3.57 -3.99 -2.32
C TRP A 83 -2.11 -3.98 -1.92
N CYS A 84 -1.59 -2.81 -1.53
CA CYS A 84 -0.27 -2.69 -0.95
C CYS A 84 -0.30 -3.03 0.53
N LEU A 85 0.61 -3.90 0.96
CA LEU A 85 0.80 -4.32 2.35
C LEU A 85 1.60 -3.25 3.13
N GLY A 86 0.98 -2.10 3.32
CA GLY A 86 1.60 -0.92 3.90
C GLY A 86 2.02 0.11 2.85
N ASN A 87 2.77 1.12 3.30
CA ASN A 87 3.35 2.17 2.48
C ASN A 87 4.67 2.62 3.11
N GLU A 88 5.77 2.58 2.37
CA GLU A 88 7.10 3.06 2.81
C GLU A 88 7.48 2.53 4.20
N MET A 89 7.32 1.23 4.40
CA MET A 89 7.46 0.61 5.73
C MET A 89 8.89 0.61 6.27
N ASP A 90 9.88 0.87 5.43
CA ASP A 90 11.29 1.10 5.78
C ASP A 90 11.60 2.54 6.20
N GLY A 91 10.68 3.48 5.90
CA GLY A 91 10.90 4.91 6.07
C GLY A 91 10.70 5.39 7.51
N PRO A 92 11.71 6.01 8.15
CA PRO A 92 11.62 6.48 9.53
C PRO A 92 10.59 7.64 9.73
N TRP A 93 10.11 8.24 8.66
CA TRP A 93 9.03 9.23 8.67
C TRP A 93 7.64 8.61 8.84
N GLN A 94 7.49 7.31 8.58
CA GLN A 94 6.22 6.60 8.75
C GLN A 94 6.02 6.19 10.23
N ILE A 95 4.83 6.45 10.76
CA ILE A 95 4.46 5.97 12.09
C ILE A 95 4.32 4.45 12.05
N GLY A 96 5.13 3.78 12.89
CA GLY A 96 5.16 2.32 12.95
C GLY A 96 5.99 1.68 11.84
N HIS A 97 6.93 2.42 11.20
CA HIS A 97 7.94 1.83 10.32
C HIS A 97 8.68 0.68 11.02
N LYS A 98 9.27 -0.21 10.23
CA LYS A 98 9.84 -1.46 10.74
C LYS A 98 11.22 -1.72 10.13
N ASN A 99 11.98 -2.61 10.75
CA ASN A 99 13.08 -3.26 10.06
C ASN A 99 12.53 -4.31 9.06
N ALA A 100 13.36 -4.75 8.13
CA ALA A 100 12.95 -5.65 7.04
C ALA A 100 12.37 -6.98 7.56
N SER A 101 12.96 -7.57 8.62
CA SER A 101 12.49 -8.83 9.20
C SER A 101 11.11 -8.71 9.85
N ASP A 102 10.87 -7.64 10.62
CA ASP A 102 9.57 -7.43 11.27
C ASP A 102 8.48 -7.09 10.24
N TYR A 103 8.85 -6.31 9.22
CA TYR A 103 7.92 -6.03 8.13
C TYR A 103 7.61 -7.29 7.32
N GLY A 104 8.60 -8.08 6.91
CA GLY A 104 8.39 -9.30 6.12
C GLY A 104 7.48 -10.31 6.81
N LYS A 105 7.64 -10.50 8.13
CA LYS A 105 6.73 -11.34 8.94
C LYS A 105 5.30 -10.80 8.94
N LEU A 106 5.15 -9.49 9.16
CA LEU A 106 3.83 -8.85 9.17
C LEU A 106 3.17 -8.92 7.79
N ALA A 107 3.90 -8.64 6.72
CA ALA A 107 3.43 -8.72 5.34
C ALA A 107 2.95 -10.14 5.00
N LYS A 108 3.74 -11.16 5.35
CA LYS A 108 3.38 -12.57 5.16
C LYS A 108 2.05 -12.93 5.81
N GLU A 109 1.89 -12.65 7.11
CA GLU A 109 0.67 -13.01 7.81
C GLU A 109 -0.53 -12.18 7.37
N THR A 110 -0.30 -10.92 6.98
CA THR A 110 -1.35 -10.09 6.39
C THR A 110 -1.79 -10.62 5.04
N ALA A 111 -0.85 -11.00 4.17
CA ALA A 111 -1.15 -11.58 2.86
C ALA A 111 -2.01 -12.84 2.97
N LYS A 112 -1.64 -13.77 3.86
CA LYS A 112 -2.44 -14.98 4.13
C LYS A 112 -3.86 -14.64 4.58
N ALA A 113 -4.01 -13.72 5.53
CA ALA A 113 -5.32 -13.35 6.06
C ALA A 113 -6.19 -12.70 4.98
N VAL A 114 -5.61 -11.83 4.17
CA VAL A 114 -6.31 -11.15 3.07
C VAL A 114 -6.76 -12.13 1.99
N ARG A 115 -5.90 -13.10 1.60
CA ARG A 115 -6.27 -14.13 0.63
C ARG A 115 -7.37 -15.08 1.13
N LEU A 116 -7.52 -15.25 2.44
CA LEU A 116 -8.66 -15.99 2.99
C LEU A 116 -9.98 -15.22 2.87
N VAL A 117 -9.91 -13.90 2.79
CA VAL A 117 -11.09 -13.04 2.56
C VAL A 117 -11.42 -12.97 1.07
N ASP A 118 -10.40 -12.69 0.25
CA ASP A 118 -10.52 -12.58 -1.21
C ASP A 118 -9.28 -13.18 -1.90
N PRO A 119 -9.38 -14.38 -2.47
CA PRO A 119 -8.24 -15.05 -3.10
C PRO A 119 -7.80 -14.42 -4.43
N GLU A 120 -8.63 -13.58 -5.05
CA GLU A 120 -8.37 -13.01 -6.38
C GLU A 120 -7.59 -11.69 -6.33
N VAL A 121 -7.29 -11.17 -5.13
CA VAL A 121 -6.55 -9.91 -5.00
C VAL A 121 -5.08 -10.06 -5.41
N THR A 122 -4.53 -9.00 -5.96
CA THR A 122 -3.09 -8.85 -6.23
C THR A 122 -2.45 -8.11 -5.07
N LEU A 123 -1.49 -8.74 -4.40
CA LEU A 123 -0.82 -8.22 -3.21
C LEU A 123 0.56 -7.67 -3.54
N VAL A 124 0.83 -6.48 -3.04
CA VAL A 124 2.07 -5.74 -3.28
C VAL A 124 2.83 -5.57 -1.97
N ALA A 125 4.01 -6.18 -1.85
CA ALA A 125 4.91 -5.90 -0.72
C ALA A 125 5.57 -4.53 -0.90
N CYS A 126 5.89 -3.84 0.22
CA CYS A 126 6.69 -2.62 0.16
C CYS A 126 8.15 -2.97 -0.11
N GLY A 127 8.69 -2.49 -1.21
CA GLY A 127 10.13 -2.35 -1.39
C GLY A 127 10.63 -1.06 -0.73
N SER A 128 11.89 -0.72 -0.97
CA SER A 128 12.51 0.49 -0.44
C SER A 128 11.79 1.75 -0.89
N SER A 129 11.66 2.71 0.03
CA SER A 129 11.01 4.01 -0.23
C SER A 129 11.71 4.83 -1.30
N PHE A 130 12.99 4.58 -1.56
CA PHE A 130 13.78 5.11 -2.69
C PHE A 130 15.12 4.37 -2.81
N GLU A 131 15.78 4.49 -3.97
CA GLU A 131 17.01 3.74 -4.31
C GLU A 131 18.19 4.02 -3.35
N GLU A 132 18.26 5.23 -2.78
CA GLU A 132 19.33 5.66 -1.89
C GLU A 132 19.07 5.35 -0.40
N MET A 133 18.02 4.59 -0.05
CA MET A 133 17.81 4.15 1.32
C MET A 133 19.01 3.37 1.84
N PRO A 134 19.46 3.62 3.08
CA PRO A 134 20.58 2.87 3.65
C PRO A 134 20.35 1.36 3.72
N THR A 135 19.08 0.94 3.70
CA THR A 135 18.63 -0.46 3.78
C THR A 135 18.38 -1.07 2.41
N PHE A 136 18.51 -0.30 1.32
CA PHE A 136 18.24 -0.81 -0.03
C PHE A 136 19.10 -2.04 -0.36
N GLY A 137 18.48 -3.04 -0.94
CA GLY A 137 19.05 -4.33 -1.26
C GLY A 137 18.88 -5.34 -0.12
N GLU A 138 19.31 -5.03 1.08
CA GLU A 138 19.06 -5.87 2.27
C GLU A 138 17.56 -5.93 2.60
N TRP A 139 16.86 -4.79 2.42
CA TRP A 139 15.42 -4.72 2.64
C TRP A 139 14.67 -5.66 1.68
N GLU A 140 14.88 -5.52 0.37
CA GLU A 140 14.23 -6.34 -0.63
C GLU A 140 14.52 -7.83 -0.41
N GLN A 141 15.80 -8.19 -0.25
CA GLN A 141 16.21 -9.56 -0.03
C GLN A 141 15.53 -10.17 1.21
N THR A 142 15.55 -9.47 2.33
CA THR A 142 14.97 -9.96 3.59
C THR A 142 13.47 -10.09 3.51
N VAL A 143 12.78 -9.09 2.94
CA VAL A 143 11.31 -9.09 2.79
C VAL A 143 10.87 -10.22 1.85
N LEU A 144 11.50 -10.34 0.68
CA LEU A 144 11.16 -11.39 -0.28
C LEU A 144 11.44 -12.78 0.25
N GLN A 145 12.54 -13.02 0.95
CA GLN A 145 12.81 -14.30 1.61
C GLN A 145 11.68 -14.72 2.58
N MET A 146 10.96 -13.76 3.14
CA MET A 146 9.90 -14.05 4.11
C MET A 146 8.52 -14.18 3.50
N CYS A 147 8.18 -13.43 2.46
CA CYS A 147 6.82 -13.35 1.95
C CYS A 147 6.68 -13.55 0.44
N HIS A 148 7.73 -13.94 -0.29
CA HIS A 148 7.68 -14.13 -1.75
C HIS A 148 6.51 -15.01 -2.19
N ASP A 149 6.26 -16.13 -1.53
CA ASP A 149 5.18 -17.07 -1.89
C ASP A 149 3.77 -16.52 -1.63
N GLU A 150 3.65 -15.41 -0.92
CA GLU A 150 2.38 -14.83 -0.49
C GLU A 150 2.03 -13.53 -1.21
N VAL A 151 2.96 -12.96 -1.98
CA VAL A 151 2.77 -11.68 -2.68
C VAL A 151 3.02 -11.82 -4.18
N ASP A 152 2.43 -10.93 -4.96
CA ASP A 152 2.52 -10.96 -6.42
C ASP A 152 3.51 -9.93 -6.95
N LEU A 153 3.66 -8.82 -6.25
CA LEU A 153 4.43 -7.65 -6.67
C LEU A 153 5.22 -7.06 -5.50
N ILE A 154 6.25 -6.28 -5.82
CA ILE A 154 6.96 -5.41 -4.88
C ILE A 154 6.90 -3.97 -5.39
N SER A 155 6.62 -3.00 -4.50
CA SER A 155 6.53 -1.59 -4.86
C SER A 155 7.89 -0.91 -4.81
N LEU A 156 8.12 0.04 -5.71
CA LEU A 156 9.27 0.93 -5.74
C LEU A 156 8.80 2.36 -5.81
N HIS A 157 9.41 3.24 -5.03
CA HIS A 157 9.08 4.65 -5.00
C HIS A 157 10.27 5.50 -5.46
N ALA A 158 10.01 6.56 -6.18
CA ALA A 158 11.02 7.54 -6.54
C ALA A 158 10.39 8.92 -6.75
N TYR A 159 11.10 9.93 -6.29
CA TYR A 159 10.80 11.33 -6.59
C TYR A 159 11.94 11.91 -7.41
N TYR A 160 11.61 12.54 -8.51
CA TYR A 160 12.60 13.21 -9.37
C TYR A 160 12.28 14.71 -9.40
N GLU A 161 13.25 15.50 -8.99
CA GLU A 161 13.14 16.95 -8.96
C GLU A 161 14.19 17.58 -9.85
N LYS A 162 13.85 18.73 -10.44
CA LYS A 162 14.81 19.56 -11.13
C LYS A 162 15.60 20.38 -10.13
N TYR A 163 16.89 20.13 -10.05
CA TYR A 163 17.81 20.91 -9.22
C TYR A 163 18.48 22.02 -10.06
N GLY A 164 18.28 23.28 -9.66
CA GLY A 164 18.81 24.42 -10.36
C GLY A 164 18.35 24.50 -11.83
N ASP A 165 19.30 24.81 -12.74
CA ASP A 165 19.02 24.96 -14.18
C ASP A 165 19.30 23.69 -15.01
N ASP A 166 19.66 22.58 -14.37
CA ASP A 166 19.97 21.32 -15.07
C ASP A 166 18.70 20.57 -15.53
N THR A 167 18.09 21.07 -16.57
CA THR A 167 16.89 20.47 -17.17
C THR A 167 17.20 19.13 -17.86
N LEU A 168 18.39 18.95 -18.42
CA LEU A 168 18.75 17.73 -19.12
C LEU A 168 18.89 16.55 -18.15
N SER A 169 19.54 16.77 -17.00
CA SER A 169 19.61 15.75 -15.94
C SER A 169 18.23 15.35 -15.42
N PHE A 170 17.34 16.34 -15.24
CA PHE A 170 15.96 16.04 -14.83
C PHE A 170 15.22 15.22 -15.91
N LEU A 171 15.31 15.58 -17.17
CA LEU A 171 14.67 14.82 -18.27
C LEU A 171 15.25 13.41 -18.44
N ALA A 172 16.51 13.20 -18.08
CA ALA A 172 17.17 11.89 -18.11
C ALA A 172 16.90 11.03 -16.87
N SER A 173 16.11 11.51 -15.89
CA SER A 173 15.87 10.79 -14.61
C SER A 173 15.15 9.46 -14.79
N SER A 174 14.41 9.24 -15.88
CA SER A 174 13.79 7.95 -16.19
C SER A 174 14.80 6.80 -16.25
N ALA A 175 16.04 7.05 -16.71
CA ALA A 175 17.11 6.06 -16.70
C ALA A 175 17.52 5.60 -15.27
N ARG A 176 17.26 6.43 -14.27
CA ARG A 176 17.46 6.05 -12.85
C ARG A 176 16.38 5.07 -12.41
N MET A 177 15.13 5.27 -12.84
CA MET A 177 14.05 4.34 -12.55
C MET A 177 14.31 2.97 -13.17
N ASP A 178 14.73 2.92 -14.44
CA ASP A 178 15.09 1.68 -15.11
C ASP A 178 16.20 0.93 -14.35
N ARG A 179 17.22 1.65 -13.90
CA ARG A 179 18.28 1.05 -13.09
C ARG A 179 17.77 0.54 -11.74
N PHE A 180 16.92 1.30 -11.06
CA PHE A 180 16.32 0.89 -9.79
C PHE A 180 15.49 -0.39 -9.95
N ILE A 181 14.63 -0.45 -10.95
CA ILE A 181 13.84 -1.64 -11.28
C ILE A 181 14.75 -2.85 -11.52
N ASN A 182 15.76 -2.71 -12.39
CA ASN A 182 16.67 -3.81 -12.71
C ASN A 182 17.41 -4.33 -11.48
N ARG A 183 17.87 -3.44 -10.59
CA ARG A 183 18.53 -3.85 -9.33
C ARG A 183 17.60 -4.66 -8.42
N VAL A 184 16.31 -4.30 -8.35
CA VAL A 184 15.34 -5.06 -7.54
C VAL A 184 14.98 -6.39 -8.20
N VAL A 185 14.88 -6.44 -9.53
CA VAL A 185 14.71 -7.70 -10.28
C VAL A 185 15.89 -8.64 -10.00
N ASP A 186 17.14 -8.14 -10.09
CA ASP A 186 18.34 -8.94 -9.80
C ASP A 186 18.35 -9.52 -8.37
N ILE A 187 17.75 -8.81 -7.40
CA ILE A 187 17.59 -9.28 -6.02
C ILE A 187 16.48 -10.33 -5.92
N ALA A 188 15.37 -10.12 -6.60
CA ALA A 188 14.22 -11.02 -6.57
C ALA A 188 14.51 -12.37 -7.24
N ASP A 189 15.44 -12.41 -8.20
CA ASP A 189 15.84 -13.61 -8.93
C ASP A 189 16.88 -14.48 -8.16
N GLN A 190 17.36 -14.05 -7.00
CA GLN A 190 18.32 -14.78 -6.15
C GLN A 190 17.62 -15.70 -5.15
#